data_3b7c00e91804805811fdb1e76ee70ea5
#
_entry.id   3b7c00e91804805811fdb1e76ee70ea5
#
_cell.length_a   1.000
_cell.length_b   1.000
_cell.length_c   1.000
_cell.angle_alpha   90.00
_cell.angle_beta   90.00
_cell.angle_gamma   90.00
#
_symmetry.space_group_name_H-M   'P 1'
#
loop_
_entity.id
_entity.type
_entity.pdbx_description
1 polymer ?
#
loop_
_entity_poly.entity_id
_entity_poly.type
_entity_poly.pdbx_seq_one_letter_code
_entity_poly.pdbx_strand_id
1 'polypeptide(L)'
;MKKLYRYIVSSFVGTFLFTFFIVLFILDMQFLWLYVDDLVGKGLEMNILAELFFHMSITFIPMALPLALLLASLMCFGNFGEHYELVAMKASGISMWKVMRPLVIFSVLLSGFAFFVSNSLIPVANLRGQTLLFDVRRQKLAFNIKEGVFYRDLDNYVIYVERKGADGSSIYGVKIYDHTDRMGNTKIISADSGRMSMSPNQRCIIFTLYDGYNYTDVTNVENYKQTRPFERMSFKQEQLKFSLKDFDMTRSSEDMYKSSQQMMNIRQLTTALDSLERRFETKQEGFTESFSRRWSNYANMNDEQLTTAERSQIRDTIADTITTLQWPLIEQYPDSIRTVIADMAISTARNAKENASFNKIDQRSQNENIMKHKKERHKKFTLSIACLIFFFIGAPLGCIIRKGGLGMPVVVSVLFFVFYHIISTIGERMAVFGGLNMFLGVWISSLVLLPIGLFLTFKATTDAALFDADSWKKFFQRLFSKLAKPTASNNSTNQQFNDQPSA
;
A
#
# COMPACT_ATOMS: atom_id res chain seq x y z
N MET A 1 16.56 15.74 -43.83
CA MET A 1 15.76 14.99 -42.84
C MET A 1 16.62 14.35 -41.76
N LYS A 2 17.68 13.56 -42.05
CA LYS A 2 18.51 12.92 -41.00
C LYS A 2 19.15 13.91 -40.01
N LYS A 3 19.67 15.07 -40.47
CA LYS A 3 20.26 16.11 -39.61
C LYS A 3 19.22 16.75 -38.71
N LEU A 4 18.00 17.01 -39.19
CA LEU A 4 16.89 17.56 -38.42
C LEU A 4 16.45 16.59 -37.31
N TYR A 5 16.29 15.31 -37.63
CA TYR A 5 15.94 14.31 -36.62
C TYR A 5 16.98 14.17 -35.50
N ARG A 6 18.27 14.20 -35.88
CA ARG A 6 19.37 14.20 -34.90
C ARG A 6 19.33 15.43 -34.02
N TYR A 7 19.06 16.61 -34.53
CA TYR A 7 18.92 17.86 -33.80
C TYR A 7 17.76 17.76 -32.79
N ILE A 8 16.56 17.36 -33.22
CA ILE A 8 15.38 17.22 -32.39
C ILE A 8 15.63 16.22 -31.24
N VAL A 9 16.19 15.04 -31.57
CA VAL A 9 16.48 14.01 -30.55
C VAL A 9 17.56 14.48 -29.56
N SER A 10 18.62 15.09 -30.06
CA SER A 10 19.72 15.58 -29.20
C SER A 10 19.24 16.65 -28.19
N SER A 11 18.44 17.62 -28.66
CA SER A 11 17.84 18.67 -27.86
C SER A 11 16.88 18.07 -26.83
N PHE A 12 16.06 17.11 -27.25
CA PHE A 12 15.10 16.44 -26.37
C PHE A 12 15.77 15.58 -25.29
N VAL A 13 16.76 14.76 -25.67
CA VAL A 13 17.44 13.85 -24.72
C VAL A 13 18.17 14.63 -23.63
N GLY A 14 18.82 15.75 -23.98
CA GLY A 14 19.46 16.63 -22.98
C GLY A 14 18.45 17.17 -21.97
N THR A 15 17.34 17.72 -22.45
CA THR A 15 16.25 18.21 -21.60
C THR A 15 15.63 17.09 -20.77
N PHE A 16 15.42 15.91 -21.36
CA PHE A 16 14.85 14.74 -20.67
C PHE A 16 15.74 14.23 -19.53
N LEU A 17 17.04 14.07 -19.77
CA LEU A 17 17.96 13.64 -18.71
C LEU A 17 18.00 14.64 -17.56
N PHE A 18 18.06 15.92 -17.87
CA PHE A 18 18.03 16.96 -16.85
C PHE A 18 16.75 16.93 -16.00
N THR A 19 15.59 16.88 -16.66
CA THR A 19 14.29 16.80 -15.96
C THR A 19 14.11 15.49 -15.22
N PHE A 20 14.62 14.37 -15.74
CA PHE A 20 14.55 13.07 -15.09
C PHE A 20 15.30 13.05 -13.75
N PHE A 21 16.54 13.56 -13.73
CA PHE A 21 17.30 13.63 -12.49
C PHE A 21 16.68 14.59 -11.48
N ILE A 22 16.11 15.72 -11.92
CA ILE A 22 15.39 16.64 -11.03
C ILE A 22 14.17 15.94 -10.40
N VAL A 23 13.35 15.30 -11.22
CA VAL A 23 12.15 14.59 -10.72
C VAL A 23 12.52 13.44 -9.80
N LEU A 24 13.53 12.66 -10.16
CA LEU A 24 14.02 11.57 -9.31
C LEU A 24 14.52 12.10 -7.97
N PHE A 25 15.31 13.17 -7.98
CA PHE A 25 15.80 13.82 -6.77
C PHE A 25 14.65 14.32 -5.88
N ILE A 26 13.61 14.92 -6.46
CA ILE A 26 12.44 15.38 -5.70
C ILE A 26 11.71 14.18 -5.04
N LEU A 27 11.57 13.07 -5.73
CA LEU A 27 10.95 11.85 -5.17
C LEU A 27 11.82 11.23 -4.08
N ASP A 28 13.14 11.21 -4.25
CA ASP A 28 14.08 10.75 -3.23
C ASP A 28 14.05 11.64 -1.99
N MET A 29 13.97 12.98 -2.16
CA MET A 29 13.82 13.91 -1.05
C MET A 29 12.48 13.76 -0.32
N GLN A 30 11.39 13.50 -1.05
CA GLN A 30 10.09 13.17 -0.46
C GLN A 30 10.17 11.89 0.39
N PHE A 31 10.88 10.87 -0.08
CA PHE A 31 11.13 9.64 0.68
C PHE A 31 11.93 9.94 1.95
N LEU A 32 13.03 10.68 1.84
CA LEU A 32 13.84 11.06 3.00
C LEU A 32 13.02 11.80 4.05
N TRP A 33 12.18 12.76 3.62
CA TRP A 33 11.31 13.51 4.53
C TRP A 33 10.28 12.62 5.23
N LEU A 34 9.75 11.63 4.53
CA LEU A 34 8.76 10.69 5.08
C LEU A 34 9.36 9.77 6.15
N TYR A 35 10.64 9.44 6.04
CA TYR A 35 11.33 8.50 6.93
C TYR A 35 12.42 9.16 7.79
N VAL A 36 12.43 10.49 7.89
CA VAL A 36 13.47 11.23 8.64
C VAL A 36 13.53 10.79 10.09
N ASP A 37 12.40 10.56 10.75
CA ASP A 37 12.32 10.11 12.14
C ASP A 37 12.87 8.68 12.33
N ASP A 38 12.78 7.85 11.30
CA ASP A 38 13.32 6.49 11.32
C ASP A 38 14.83 6.46 11.05
N LEU A 39 15.36 7.46 10.37
CA LEU A 39 16.75 7.50 9.90
C LEU A 39 17.66 8.35 10.81
N VAL A 40 17.15 9.44 11.38
CA VAL A 40 17.92 10.38 12.19
C VAL A 40 18.02 9.90 13.64
N GLY A 41 19.17 10.04 14.25
CA GLY A 41 19.40 9.75 15.67
C GLY A 41 19.75 8.30 16.01
N LYS A 42 19.77 7.39 15.03
CA LYS A 42 20.09 5.97 15.24
C LYS A 42 21.56 5.60 15.04
N GLY A 43 22.41 6.57 14.72
CA GLY A 43 23.85 6.32 14.51
C GLY A 43 24.14 5.40 13.31
N LEU A 44 23.31 5.47 12.25
CA LEU A 44 23.46 4.66 11.06
C LEU A 44 24.74 5.03 10.30
N GLU A 45 25.45 4.01 9.81
CA GLU A 45 26.59 4.20 8.92
C GLU A 45 26.14 4.83 7.59
N MET A 46 26.96 5.73 7.05
CA MET A 46 26.66 6.39 5.77
C MET A 46 26.49 5.38 4.62
N ASN A 47 27.18 4.25 4.66
CA ASN A 47 27.06 3.18 3.67
C ASN A 47 25.64 2.57 3.64
N ILE A 48 25.04 2.37 4.81
CA ILE A 48 23.67 1.83 4.96
C ILE A 48 22.66 2.81 4.39
N LEU A 49 22.82 4.10 4.70
CA LEU A 49 21.98 5.16 4.13
C LEU A 49 22.10 5.22 2.61
N ALA A 50 23.32 5.19 2.08
CA ALA A 50 23.56 5.20 0.63
C ALA A 50 22.94 3.98 -0.05
N GLU A 51 23.07 2.77 0.54
CA GLU A 51 22.46 1.54 0.05
C GLU A 51 20.91 1.65 0.04
N LEU A 52 20.32 2.19 1.10
CA LEU A 52 18.88 2.39 1.20
C LEU A 52 18.38 3.37 0.13
N PHE A 53 19.05 4.52 -0.02
CA PHE A 53 18.72 5.52 -1.04
C PHE A 53 18.82 4.93 -2.45
N PHE A 54 19.89 4.20 -2.75
CA PHE A 54 20.08 3.56 -4.05
C PHE A 54 18.92 2.62 -4.40
N HIS A 55 18.49 1.77 -3.45
CA HIS A 55 17.37 0.87 -3.70
C HIS A 55 16.02 1.60 -3.83
N MET A 56 15.81 2.67 -3.06
CA MET A 56 14.58 3.46 -3.15
C MET A 56 14.53 4.29 -4.44
N SER A 57 15.65 4.88 -4.88
CA SER A 57 15.74 5.57 -6.17
C SER A 57 15.35 4.66 -7.33
N ILE A 58 15.81 3.39 -7.35
CA ILE A 58 15.40 2.42 -8.38
C ILE A 58 13.88 2.21 -8.36
N THR A 59 13.27 2.18 -7.20
CA THR A 59 11.81 2.00 -7.05
C THR A 59 11.03 3.18 -7.62
N PHE A 60 11.59 4.39 -7.57
CA PHE A 60 10.94 5.59 -8.09
C PHE A 60 11.13 5.82 -9.59
N ILE A 61 12.09 5.15 -10.24
CA ILE A 61 12.35 5.31 -11.69
C ILE A 61 11.09 5.24 -12.55
N PRO A 62 10.22 4.20 -12.46
CA PRO A 62 9.06 4.11 -13.34
C PRO A 62 7.99 5.19 -13.10
N MET A 63 8.00 5.80 -11.93
CA MET A 63 7.13 6.93 -11.60
C MET A 63 7.73 8.26 -12.08
N ALA A 64 9.06 8.38 -12.00
CA ALA A 64 9.79 9.55 -12.47
C ALA A 64 9.79 9.66 -14.01
N LEU A 65 9.90 8.53 -14.73
CA LEU A 65 10.00 8.52 -16.19
C LEU A 65 8.83 9.19 -16.92
N PRO A 66 7.54 8.88 -16.61
CA PRO A 66 6.41 9.55 -17.26
C PRO A 66 6.37 11.05 -16.98
N LEU A 67 6.63 11.46 -15.73
CA LEU A 67 6.62 12.87 -15.35
C LEU A 67 7.76 13.65 -16.01
N ALA A 68 8.97 13.08 -16.01
CA ALA A 68 10.12 13.67 -16.68
C ALA A 68 9.89 13.79 -18.18
N LEU A 69 9.27 12.80 -18.80
CA LEU A 69 8.95 12.79 -20.24
C LEU A 69 7.91 13.86 -20.59
N LEU A 70 6.89 14.02 -19.74
CA LEU A 70 5.90 15.09 -19.88
C LEU A 70 6.56 16.47 -19.80
N LEU A 71 7.37 16.69 -18.75
CA LEU A 71 8.06 17.95 -18.54
C LEU A 71 9.07 18.24 -19.66
N ALA A 72 9.87 17.26 -20.05
CA ALA A 72 10.83 17.39 -21.15
C ALA A 72 10.15 17.71 -22.49
N SER A 73 9.01 17.05 -22.77
CA SER A 73 8.26 17.34 -23.99
C SER A 73 7.66 18.74 -23.98
N LEU A 74 7.06 19.17 -22.86
CA LEU A 74 6.57 20.54 -22.72
C LEU A 74 7.67 21.59 -22.93
N MET A 75 8.82 21.39 -22.30
CA MET A 75 9.98 22.31 -22.41
C MET A 75 10.57 22.33 -23.81
N CYS A 76 10.84 21.16 -24.38
CA CYS A 76 11.48 21.05 -25.69
C CYS A 76 10.60 21.66 -26.79
N PHE A 77 9.32 21.29 -26.84
CA PHE A 77 8.40 21.86 -27.82
C PHE A 77 8.02 23.31 -27.53
N GLY A 78 8.02 23.71 -26.23
CA GLY A 78 7.89 25.09 -25.82
C GLY A 78 9.04 25.96 -26.36
N ASN A 79 10.28 25.50 -26.21
CA ASN A 79 11.47 26.16 -26.73
C ASN A 79 11.45 26.29 -28.27
N PHE A 80 11.08 25.19 -28.97
CA PHE A 80 10.92 25.25 -30.45
C PHE A 80 9.84 26.25 -30.86
N GLY A 81 8.79 26.43 -30.04
CA GLY A 81 7.75 27.45 -30.25
C GLY A 81 8.23 28.86 -30.00
N GLU A 82 8.94 29.09 -28.89
CA GLU A 82 9.46 30.39 -28.47
C GLU A 82 10.49 30.96 -29.46
N HIS A 83 11.41 30.13 -29.94
CA HIS A 83 12.42 30.50 -30.91
C HIS A 83 11.96 30.47 -32.36
N TYR A 84 10.64 30.34 -32.62
CA TYR A 84 10.05 30.24 -33.96
C TYR A 84 10.57 29.08 -34.81
N GLU A 85 11.35 28.14 -34.27
CA GLU A 85 11.87 26.99 -35.02
C GLU A 85 10.74 26.09 -35.52
N LEU A 86 9.72 25.89 -34.71
CA LEU A 86 8.54 25.11 -35.10
C LEU A 86 7.80 25.77 -36.29
N VAL A 87 7.69 27.10 -36.25
CA VAL A 87 7.06 27.87 -37.33
C VAL A 87 7.90 27.76 -38.60
N ALA A 88 9.23 27.88 -38.51
CA ALA A 88 10.13 27.71 -39.66
C ALA A 88 10.05 26.30 -40.25
N MET A 89 9.99 25.24 -39.43
CA MET A 89 9.80 23.88 -39.90
C MET A 89 8.46 23.70 -40.63
N LYS A 90 7.38 24.28 -40.11
CA LYS A 90 6.05 24.24 -40.77
C LYS A 90 6.03 25.03 -42.06
N ALA A 91 6.63 26.23 -42.11
CA ALA A 91 6.74 27.04 -43.30
C ALA A 91 7.53 26.34 -44.42
N SER A 92 8.49 25.48 -44.06
CA SER A 92 9.24 24.63 -45.03
C SER A 92 8.45 23.36 -45.45
N GLY A 93 7.16 23.23 -45.10
CA GLY A 93 6.30 22.10 -45.51
C GLY A 93 6.48 20.83 -44.65
N ILE A 94 7.18 20.92 -43.51
CA ILE A 94 7.35 19.78 -42.59
C ILE A 94 6.14 19.71 -41.65
N SER A 95 5.34 18.63 -41.75
CA SER A 95 4.19 18.44 -40.85
C SER A 95 4.65 18.21 -39.40
N MET A 96 3.84 18.66 -38.43
CA MET A 96 4.08 18.45 -37.00
C MET A 96 4.30 16.98 -36.65
N TRP A 97 3.58 16.06 -37.27
CA TRP A 97 3.74 14.63 -37.08
C TRP A 97 5.15 14.13 -37.47
N LYS A 98 5.75 14.70 -38.56
CA LYS A 98 7.13 14.36 -38.91
C LYS A 98 8.14 14.85 -37.91
N VAL A 99 7.89 15.99 -37.24
CA VAL A 99 8.72 16.51 -36.14
C VAL A 99 8.62 15.63 -34.92
N MET A 100 7.41 15.18 -34.55
CA MET A 100 7.18 14.32 -33.39
C MET A 100 7.67 12.88 -33.60
N ARG A 101 7.70 12.36 -34.81
CA ARG A 101 7.99 10.94 -35.11
C ARG A 101 9.26 10.39 -34.40
N PRO A 102 10.44 11.03 -34.47
CA PRO A 102 11.63 10.51 -33.79
C PRO A 102 11.48 10.44 -32.27
N LEU A 103 10.72 11.36 -31.68
CA LEU A 103 10.48 11.39 -30.25
C LEU A 103 9.40 10.38 -29.82
N VAL A 104 8.44 10.05 -30.69
CA VAL A 104 7.52 8.92 -30.48
C VAL A 104 8.31 7.61 -30.38
N ILE A 105 9.27 7.40 -31.30
CA ILE A 105 10.13 6.21 -31.26
C ILE A 105 10.94 6.18 -29.95
N PHE A 106 11.51 7.32 -29.56
CA PHE A 106 12.22 7.44 -28.28
C PHE A 106 11.31 7.13 -27.09
N SER A 107 10.07 7.65 -27.05
CA SER A 107 9.13 7.39 -25.97
C SER A 107 8.65 5.93 -25.90
N VAL A 108 8.56 5.24 -27.08
CA VAL A 108 8.29 3.79 -27.13
C VAL A 108 9.46 3.00 -26.53
N LEU A 109 10.70 3.35 -26.90
CA LEU A 109 11.89 2.71 -26.31
C LEU A 109 11.96 2.94 -24.78
N LEU A 110 11.66 4.16 -24.35
CA LEU A 110 11.62 4.51 -22.92
C LEU A 110 10.50 3.77 -22.19
N SER A 111 9.34 3.58 -22.81
CA SER A 111 8.24 2.76 -22.27
C SER A 111 8.67 1.30 -22.09
N GLY A 112 9.41 0.73 -23.07
CA GLY A 112 10.02 -0.59 -22.95
C GLY A 112 11.04 -0.67 -21.82
N PHE A 113 11.88 0.35 -21.66
CA PHE A 113 12.82 0.45 -20.54
C PHE A 113 12.08 0.55 -19.19
N ALA A 114 11.04 1.37 -19.08
CA ALA A 114 10.22 1.49 -17.89
C ALA A 114 9.58 0.14 -17.50
N PHE A 115 9.12 -0.62 -18.48
CA PHE A 115 8.62 -1.98 -18.26
C PHE A 115 9.70 -2.92 -17.74
N PHE A 116 10.89 -2.90 -18.34
CA PHE A 116 12.02 -3.71 -17.89
C PHE A 116 12.40 -3.39 -16.43
N VAL A 117 12.52 -2.11 -16.08
CA VAL A 117 12.80 -1.66 -14.72
C VAL A 117 11.70 -2.14 -13.78
N SER A 118 10.43 -1.92 -14.14
CA SER A 118 9.28 -2.30 -13.32
C SER A 118 9.17 -3.82 -13.09
N ASN A 119 9.55 -4.62 -14.09
CA ASN A 119 9.44 -6.08 -13.99
C ASN A 119 10.66 -6.76 -13.36
N SER A 120 11.87 -6.23 -13.56
CA SER A 120 13.12 -6.93 -13.21
C SER A 120 13.89 -6.24 -12.09
N LEU A 121 14.02 -4.92 -12.11
CA LEU A 121 14.83 -4.19 -11.13
C LEU A 121 14.03 -3.86 -9.86
N ILE A 122 12.79 -3.42 -9.98
CA ILE A 122 11.96 -3.05 -8.82
C ILE A 122 11.74 -4.19 -7.85
N PRO A 123 11.43 -5.44 -8.25
CA PRO A 123 11.26 -6.52 -7.29
C PRO A 123 12.48 -6.72 -6.39
N VAL A 124 13.68 -6.65 -6.96
CA VAL A 124 14.94 -6.80 -6.22
C VAL A 124 15.21 -5.58 -5.36
N ALA A 125 15.02 -4.37 -5.90
CA ALA A 125 15.22 -3.13 -5.16
C ALA A 125 14.25 -3.00 -3.98
N ASN A 126 12.97 -3.32 -4.19
CA ASN A 126 11.98 -3.34 -3.12
C ASN A 126 12.32 -4.36 -2.03
N LEU A 127 12.74 -5.58 -2.42
CA LEU A 127 13.10 -6.60 -1.45
C LEU A 127 14.23 -6.10 -0.54
N ARG A 128 15.33 -5.66 -1.12
CA ARG A 128 16.48 -5.17 -0.36
C ARG A 128 16.19 -3.88 0.40
N GLY A 129 15.56 -2.92 -0.27
CA GLY A 129 15.25 -1.63 0.33
C GLY A 129 14.26 -1.73 1.49
N GLN A 130 13.20 -2.55 1.36
CA GLN A 130 12.23 -2.72 2.46
C GLN A 130 12.79 -3.57 3.61
N THR A 131 13.61 -4.59 3.32
CA THR A 131 14.31 -5.34 4.38
C THR A 131 15.24 -4.41 5.14
N LEU A 132 16.03 -3.61 4.43
CA LEU A 132 16.94 -2.65 5.04
C LEU A 132 16.18 -1.58 5.86
N LEU A 133 15.09 -1.03 5.33
CA LEU A 133 14.24 -0.07 6.04
C LEU A 133 13.63 -0.68 7.31
N PHE A 134 13.22 -1.94 7.26
CA PHE A 134 12.72 -2.67 8.42
C PHE A 134 13.82 -2.85 9.48
N ASP A 135 15.02 -3.23 9.06
CA ASP A 135 16.17 -3.40 9.97
C ASP A 135 16.54 -2.08 10.64
N VAL A 136 16.56 -0.98 9.85
CA VAL A 136 16.76 0.38 10.36
C VAL A 136 15.68 0.78 11.37
N ARG A 137 14.42 0.45 11.11
CA ARG A 137 13.32 0.72 12.05
C ARG A 137 13.43 -0.08 13.34
N ARG A 138 13.88 -1.33 13.25
CA ARG A 138 14.10 -2.19 14.42
C ARG A 138 15.34 -1.79 15.22
N GLN A 139 16.30 -1.12 14.59
CA GLN A 139 17.45 -0.61 15.30
C GLN A 139 16.98 0.35 16.39
N LYS A 140 17.24 -0.01 17.64
CA LYS A 140 16.87 0.83 18.78
C LYS A 140 17.63 2.15 18.68
N LEU A 141 16.97 3.25 19.05
CA LEU A 141 17.61 4.56 19.15
C LEU A 141 18.88 4.45 19.99
N ALA A 142 19.92 5.19 19.59
CA ALA A 142 21.14 5.29 20.39
C ALA A 142 20.76 5.49 21.86
N PHE A 143 21.37 4.71 22.73
CA PHE A 143 21.05 4.64 24.16
C PHE A 143 21.01 6.04 24.81
N ASN A 144 19.83 6.61 24.90
CA ASN A 144 19.62 7.95 25.43
C ASN A 144 18.59 7.92 26.57
N ILE A 145 19.07 7.70 27.79
CA ILE A 145 18.25 7.81 28.98
C ILE A 145 17.89 9.27 29.22
N LYS A 146 16.59 9.59 29.24
CA LYS A 146 16.07 10.90 29.61
C LYS A 146 15.88 11.00 31.11
N GLU A 147 16.13 12.16 31.67
CA GLU A 147 15.90 12.45 33.10
C GLU A 147 14.43 12.32 33.48
N GLY A 148 14.14 11.71 34.62
CA GLY A 148 12.79 11.58 35.17
C GLY A 148 11.86 10.62 34.40
N VAL A 149 12.37 9.87 33.43
CA VAL A 149 11.57 8.96 32.60
C VAL A 149 12.09 7.53 32.70
N PHE A 150 11.17 6.56 32.75
CA PHE A 150 11.51 5.14 32.72
C PHE A 150 11.95 4.73 31.30
N TYR A 151 13.20 4.31 31.17
CA TYR A 151 13.78 3.77 29.96
C TYR A 151 13.52 2.26 29.88
N ARG A 152 12.80 1.78 28.84
CA ARG A 152 12.33 0.40 28.68
C ARG A 152 12.89 -0.31 27.43
N ASP A 153 13.78 0.33 26.70
CA ASP A 153 14.27 -0.21 25.42
C ASP A 153 15.39 -1.26 25.60
N LEU A 154 15.86 -1.49 26.83
CA LEU A 154 16.73 -2.61 27.19
C LEU A 154 15.89 -3.84 27.51
N ASP A 155 16.18 -4.97 26.83
CA ASP A 155 15.48 -6.21 27.10
C ASP A 155 15.69 -6.67 28.54
N ASN A 156 14.60 -7.01 29.21
CA ASN A 156 14.55 -7.44 30.60
C ASN A 156 14.99 -6.42 31.65
N TYR A 157 15.23 -5.16 31.31
CA TYR A 157 15.59 -4.11 32.25
C TYR A 157 14.78 -2.84 32.05
N VAL A 158 14.37 -2.22 33.16
CA VAL A 158 13.77 -0.90 33.15
C VAL A 158 14.63 0.01 34.00
N ILE A 159 15.15 1.08 33.40
CA ILE A 159 16.07 2.01 34.07
C ILE A 159 15.39 3.35 34.27
N TYR A 160 15.50 3.88 35.46
CA TYR A 160 15.07 5.23 35.82
C TYR A 160 16.26 6.02 36.36
N VAL A 161 16.45 7.24 35.87
CA VAL A 161 17.46 8.17 36.32
C VAL A 161 16.79 9.50 36.67
N GLU A 162 16.97 9.97 37.88
CA GLU A 162 16.34 11.21 38.36
C GLU A 162 16.97 12.44 37.68
N ARG A 163 18.31 12.51 37.64
CA ARG A 163 19.07 13.60 37.02
C ARG A 163 20.34 13.08 36.35
N LYS A 164 20.78 13.78 35.32
CA LYS A 164 22.09 13.58 34.66
C LYS A 164 23.04 14.69 35.00
N GLY A 165 24.33 14.40 35.09
CA GLY A 165 25.37 15.40 35.17
C GLY A 165 25.57 16.15 33.84
N ALA A 166 26.12 17.35 33.91
CA ALA A 166 26.44 18.16 32.73
C ALA A 166 27.42 17.47 31.77
N ASP A 167 28.17 16.46 32.26
CA ASP A 167 29.10 15.63 31.48
C ASP A 167 28.40 14.54 30.67
N GLY A 168 27.07 14.38 30.81
CA GLY A 168 26.25 13.36 30.13
C GLY A 168 26.52 11.91 30.56
N SER A 169 27.57 11.66 31.36
CA SER A 169 28.01 10.35 31.84
C SER A 169 27.63 10.05 33.28
N SER A 170 27.62 11.10 34.13
CA SER A 170 27.20 10.99 35.53
C SER A 170 25.69 10.96 35.66
N ILE A 171 25.18 10.07 36.53
CA ILE A 171 23.74 9.84 36.76
C ILE A 171 23.47 9.83 38.27
N TYR A 172 22.33 10.37 38.68
CA TYR A 172 21.90 10.47 40.05
C TYR A 172 20.50 9.94 40.26
N GLY A 173 20.25 9.33 41.44
CA GLY A 173 18.95 8.76 41.80
C GLY A 173 18.53 7.63 40.85
N VAL A 174 19.44 6.64 40.68
CA VAL A 174 19.28 5.56 39.73
C VAL A 174 18.45 4.44 40.30
N LYS A 175 17.45 3.97 39.56
CA LYS A 175 16.68 2.75 39.87
C LYS A 175 16.68 1.84 38.65
N ILE A 176 17.08 0.58 38.86
CA ILE A 176 17.11 -0.43 37.83
C ILE A 176 16.24 -1.60 38.25
N TYR A 177 15.23 -1.89 37.46
CA TYR A 177 14.34 -3.05 37.62
C TYR A 177 14.85 -4.16 36.71
N ASP A 178 15.17 -5.29 37.33
CA ASP A 178 15.62 -6.49 36.62
C ASP A 178 14.46 -7.47 36.44
N HIS A 179 14.06 -7.69 35.22
CA HIS A 179 12.99 -8.59 34.79
C HIS A 179 13.50 -9.87 34.14
N THR A 180 14.79 -10.22 34.29
CA THR A 180 15.38 -11.42 33.70
C THR A 180 14.64 -12.69 34.06
N ASP A 181 14.11 -12.77 35.28
CA ASP A 181 13.38 -13.94 35.79
C ASP A 181 11.91 -13.98 35.34
N ARG A 182 11.42 -12.95 34.63
CA ARG A 182 10.03 -12.80 34.16
C ARG A 182 8.95 -12.91 35.24
N MET A 183 9.31 -12.70 36.50
CA MET A 183 8.40 -12.77 37.66
C MET A 183 7.92 -11.40 38.17
N GLY A 184 8.02 -10.37 37.32
CA GLY A 184 7.68 -8.99 37.67
C GLY A 184 8.84 -8.25 38.33
N ASN A 185 8.53 -7.33 39.26
CA ASN A 185 9.52 -6.47 39.93
C ASN A 185 10.15 -7.16 41.15
N THR A 186 10.70 -8.35 40.98
CA THR A 186 11.31 -9.13 42.05
C THR A 186 12.73 -8.70 42.40
N LYS A 187 13.40 -7.99 41.48
CA LYS A 187 14.78 -7.46 41.67
C LYS A 187 14.83 -6.00 41.34
N ILE A 188 15.28 -5.17 42.28
CA ILE A 188 15.41 -3.72 42.11
C ILE A 188 16.75 -3.28 42.67
N ILE A 189 17.53 -2.57 41.87
CA ILE A 189 18.78 -1.94 42.30
C ILE A 189 18.52 -0.45 42.39
N SER A 190 18.83 0.13 43.55
CA SER A 190 18.71 1.56 43.80
C SER A 190 20.08 2.11 44.19
N ALA A 191 20.55 3.16 43.54
CA ALA A 191 21.84 3.80 43.85
C ALA A 191 21.69 5.32 43.87
N ASP A 192 22.44 5.96 44.77
CA ASP A 192 22.43 7.41 44.94
C ASP A 192 23.08 8.10 43.74
N SER A 193 24.15 7.50 43.21
CA SER A 193 24.84 8.03 42.02
C SER A 193 25.42 6.88 41.18
N GLY A 194 25.83 7.23 39.98
CA GLY A 194 26.50 6.29 39.09
C GLY A 194 27.19 6.99 37.94
N ARG A 195 27.99 6.21 37.22
CA ARG A 195 28.61 6.64 35.97
C ARG A 195 28.29 5.67 34.88
N MET A 196 27.85 6.19 33.77
CA MET A 196 27.58 5.45 32.55
C MET A 196 28.78 5.58 31.61
N SER A 197 29.35 4.46 31.20
CA SER A 197 30.46 4.42 30.25
C SER A 197 30.25 3.35 29.19
N MET A 198 30.79 3.58 28.02
CA MET A 198 30.75 2.60 26.94
C MET A 198 32.02 1.72 27.00
N SER A 199 31.84 0.43 26.78
CA SER A 199 32.98 -0.50 26.69
C SER A 199 33.90 -0.14 25.52
N PRO A 200 35.23 -0.38 25.59
CA PRO A 200 36.19 -0.04 24.51
C PRO A 200 35.80 -0.59 23.13
N ASN A 201 35.11 -1.72 23.08
CA ASN A 201 34.60 -2.35 21.86
C ASN A 201 33.18 -1.91 21.48
N GLN A 202 32.62 -0.91 22.16
CA GLN A 202 31.30 -0.32 21.95
C GLN A 202 30.10 -1.29 21.94
N ARG A 203 30.30 -2.53 22.42
CA ARG A 203 29.26 -3.58 22.44
C ARG A 203 28.48 -3.68 23.73
N CYS A 204 28.94 -3.00 24.78
CA CYS A 204 28.29 -3.01 26.10
C CYS A 204 28.29 -1.60 26.69
N ILE A 205 27.23 -1.28 27.41
CA ILE A 205 27.20 -0.15 28.33
C ILE A 205 27.48 -0.66 29.74
N ILE A 206 28.34 0.04 30.42
CA ILE A 206 28.76 -0.26 31.78
C ILE A 206 28.21 0.84 32.68
N PHE A 207 27.33 0.46 33.59
CA PHE A 207 26.86 1.29 34.69
C PHE A 207 27.71 0.97 35.92
N THR A 208 28.47 1.93 36.39
CA THR A 208 29.14 1.85 37.67
C THR A 208 28.31 2.65 38.67
N LEU A 209 27.62 1.96 39.54
CA LEU A 209 26.72 2.52 40.55
C LEU A 209 27.50 2.68 41.87
N TYR A 210 27.23 3.75 42.62
CA TYR A 210 27.85 4.04 43.89
C TYR A 210 26.77 4.21 44.98
N ASP A 211 27.11 3.73 46.17
CA ASP A 211 26.31 3.84 47.38
C ASP A 211 24.82 3.48 47.16
N GLY A 212 24.54 2.19 47.22
CA GLY A 212 23.20 1.71 46.87
C GLY A 212 22.78 0.43 47.58
N TYR A 213 21.58 0.00 47.24
CA TYR A 213 20.97 -1.21 47.73
C TYR A 213 20.43 -2.05 46.60
N ASN A 214 20.64 -3.36 46.70
CA ASN A 214 20.01 -4.35 45.84
C ASN A 214 18.92 -5.02 46.63
N TYR A 215 17.69 -5.01 46.12
CA TYR A 215 16.51 -5.59 46.70
C TYR A 215 16.10 -6.80 45.86
N THR A 216 15.99 -7.98 46.52
CA THR A 216 15.63 -9.21 45.82
C THR A 216 14.55 -9.97 46.60
N ASP A 217 13.43 -10.27 45.97
CA ASP A 217 12.44 -11.21 46.46
C ASP A 217 12.93 -12.63 46.20
N VAL A 218 13.12 -13.42 47.25
CA VAL A 218 13.60 -14.80 47.11
C VAL A 218 12.41 -15.69 46.77
N THR A 219 12.12 -15.84 45.48
CA THR A 219 10.94 -16.55 44.99
C THR A 219 11.08 -18.08 44.96
N ASN A 220 12.29 -18.62 45.08
CA ASN A 220 12.60 -20.05 44.98
C ASN A 220 12.51 -20.81 46.31
N VAL A 221 11.71 -20.32 47.26
CA VAL A 221 11.57 -20.93 48.59
C VAL A 221 10.21 -21.60 48.72
N GLU A 222 10.18 -22.79 49.32
CA GLU A 222 8.95 -23.49 49.69
C GLU A 222 8.11 -22.57 50.59
N ASN A 223 6.84 -22.33 50.24
CA ASN A 223 5.94 -21.37 50.91
C ASN A 223 6.18 -19.87 50.65
N TYR A 224 6.80 -19.51 49.50
CA TYR A 224 6.99 -18.10 49.11
C TYR A 224 5.73 -17.22 49.27
N LYS A 225 4.54 -17.74 48.91
CA LYS A 225 3.28 -16.99 49.03
C LYS A 225 2.91 -16.59 50.45
N GLN A 226 3.39 -17.33 51.44
CA GLN A 226 3.11 -17.09 52.88
C GLN A 226 4.21 -16.27 53.55
N THR A 227 5.48 -16.55 53.25
CA THR A 227 6.63 -15.96 53.94
C THR A 227 7.22 -14.74 53.25
N ARG A 228 7.09 -14.64 51.89
CA ARG A 228 7.64 -13.56 51.06
C ARG A 228 9.04 -13.12 51.51
N PRO A 229 10.00 -14.02 51.53
CA PRO A 229 11.35 -13.69 51.98
C PRO A 229 11.99 -12.65 51.06
N PHE A 230 12.59 -11.65 51.72
CA PHE A 230 13.13 -10.46 51.08
C PHE A 230 14.57 -10.27 51.51
N GLU A 231 15.45 -10.08 50.53
CA GLU A 231 16.86 -9.84 50.74
C GLU A 231 17.19 -8.40 50.35
N ARG A 232 17.95 -7.72 51.21
CA ARG A 232 18.49 -6.40 51.00
C ARG A 232 20.00 -6.43 51.15
N MET A 233 20.71 -6.18 50.08
CA MET A 233 22.18 -6.08 50.02
C MET A 233 22.59 -4.63 49.84
N SER A 234 23.47 -4.10 50.67
CA SER A 234 24.08 -2.79 50.49
C SER A 234 25.42 -2.93 49.75
N PHE A 235 25.70 -2.03 48.84
CA PHE A 235 26.97 -1.98 48.13
C PHE A 235 27.54 -0.56 48.13
N LYS A 236 28.86 -0.44 48.17
CA LYS A 236 29.55 0.83 47.95
C LYS A 236 29.75 1.10 46.46
N GLN A 237 30.03 0.05 45.68
CA GLN A 237 30.15 0.09 44.25
C GLN A 237 29.65 -1.20 43.64
N GLU A 238 28.81 -1.08 42.61
CA GLU A 238 28.33 -2.20 41.82
C GLU A 238 28.49 -1.86 40.33
N GLN A 239 28.87 -2.84 39.52
CA GLN A 239 29.07 -2.65 38.09
C GLN A 239 28.14 -3.58 37.31
N LEU A 240 27.22 -2.98 36.56
CA LEU A 240 26.29 -3.67 35.68
C LEU A 240 26.71 -3.50 34.23
N LYS A 241 26.70 -4.59 33.48
CA LYS A 241 27.06 -4.58 32.04
C LYS A 241 25.82 -4.96 31.24
N PHE A 242 25.38 -4.04 30.41
CA PHE A 242 24.26 -4.25 29.51
C PHE A 242 24.77 -4.47 28.09
N SER A 243 24.39 -5.59 27.48
CA SER A 243 24.76 -5.87 26.08
C SER A 243 24.00 -4.96 25.13
N LEU A 244 24.72 -4.35 24.19
CA LEU A 244 24.16 -3.56 23.11
C LEU A 244 23.95 -4.37 21.84
N LYS A 245 24.03 -5.72 21.88
CA LYS A 245 23.86 -6.56 20.69
C LYS A 245 22.55 -6.28 19.96
N ASP A 246 21.50 -5.92 20.69
CA ASP A 246 20.19 -5.61 20.15
C ASP A 246 20.09 -4.18 19.56
N PHE A 247 21.11 -3.34 19.80
CA PHE A 247 21.26 -2.00 19.22
C PHE A 247 22.09 -2.01 17.93
N ASP A 248 22.88 -3.07 17.69
CA ASP A 248 23.55 -3.26 16.41
C ASP A 248 22.52 -3.67 15.36
N MET A 249 22.66 -3.08 14.16
CA MET A 249 21.82 -3.43 13.04
C MET A 249 22.10 -4.87 12.60
N THR A 250 21.19 -5.80 12.91
CA THR A 250 21.23 -7.16 12.37
C THR A 250 20.44 -7.22 11.08
N ARG A 251 21.07 -7.65 9.97
CA ARG A 251 20.36 -7.83 8.70
C ARG A 251 19.41 -9.00 8.80
N SER A 252 18.12 -8.73 8.61
CA SER A 252 17.08 -9.76 8.54
C SER A 252 17.20 -10.59 7.26
N SER A 253 16.75 -11.85 7.31
CA SER A 253 16.71 -12.64 6.09
C SER A 253 15.70 -12.10 5.10
N GLU A 254 16.08 -11.93 3.84
CA GLU A 254 15.21 -11.46 2.75
C GLU A 254 14.02 -12.40 2.51
N ASP A 255 14.09 -13.65 2.98
CA ASP A 255 13.06 -14.67 2.78
C ASP A 255 11.70 -14.31 3.36
N MET A 256 11.69 -13.52 4.45
CA MET A 256 10.44 -13.05 5.08
C MET A 256 9.59 -12.19 4.16
N TYR A 257 10.20 -11.46 3.24
CA TYR A 257 9.53 -10.47 2.38
C TYR A 257 9.35 -10.93 0.94
N LYS A 258 10.00 -12.01 0.51
CA LYS A 258 9.93 -12.54 -0.87
C LYS A 258 8.51 -12.85 -1.34
N SER A 259 7.60 -13.18 -0.41
CA SER A 259 6.20 -13.48 -0.71
C SER A 259 5.31 -12.25 -0.92
N SER A 260 5.82 -11.05 -0.70
CA SER A 260 5.07 -9.81 -0.92
C SER A 260 4.91 -9.52 -2.42
N GLN A 261 3.70 -9.14 -2.84
CA GLN A 261 3.36 -8.88 -4.25
C GLN A 261 4.24 -7.82 -4.92
N GLN A 262 4.78 -6.86 -4.15
CA GLN A 262 5.64 -5.79 -4.68
C GLN A 262 7.07 -6.26 -5.01
N MET A 263 7.46 -7.43 -4.50
CA MET A 263 8.80 -8.01 -4.66
C MET A 263 8.82 -9.13 -5.71
N MET A 264 7.72 -9.30 -6.44
CA MET A 264 7.57 -10.32 -7.46
C MET A 264 7.61 -9.74 -8.87
N ASN A 265 8.24 -10.47 -9.79
CA ASN A 265 8.12 -10.21 -11.23
C ASN A 265 6.81 -10.79 -11.78
N ILE A 266 6.48 -10.49 -13.05
CA ILE A 266 5.22 -10.95 -13.66
C ILE A 266 5.07 -12.48 -13.63
N ARG A 267 6.14 -13.23 -13.87
CA ARG A 267 6.09 -14.71 -13.84
C ARG A 267 5.79 -15.21 -12.44
N GLN A 268 6.49 -14.68 -11.44
CA GLN A 268 6.26 -15.01 -10.03
C GLN A 268 4.85 -14.62 -9.58
N LEU A 269 4.37 -13.43 -9.99
CA LEU A 269 2.99 -12.98 -9.70
C LEU A 269 1.95 -13.92 -10.32
N THR A 270 2.17 -14.40 -11.54
CA THR A 270 1.23 -15.32 -12.19
C THR A 270 1.20 -16.66 -11.45
N THR A 271 2.36 -17.26 -11.15
CA THR A 271 2.43 -18.51 -10.38
C THR A 271 1.85 -18.37 -8.96
N ALA A 272 2.11 -17.23 -8.29
CA ALA A 272 1.54 -16.94 -6.98
C ALA A 272 0.01 -16.81 -7.05
N LEU A 273 -0.51 -16.12 -8.07
CA LEU A 273 -1.95 -15.98 -8.30
C LEU A 273 -2.63 -17.33 -8.51
N ASP A 274 -2.09 -18.18 -9.39
CA ASP A 274 -2.64 -19.52 -9.64
C ASP A 274 -2.70 -20.35 -8.34
N SER A 275 -1.66 -20.25 -7.51
CA SER A 275 -1.61 -20.96 -6.23
C SER A 275 -2.58 -20.37 -5.19
N LEU A 276 -2.74 -19.04 -5.15
CA LEU A 276 -3.64 -18.35 -4.23
C LEU A 276 -5.11 -18.60 -4.62
N GLU A 277 -5.44 -18.56 -5.90
CA GLU A 277 -6.78 -18.83 -6.40
C GLU A 277 -7.19 -20.28 -6.11
N ARG A 278 -6.34 -21.27 -6.41
CA ARG A 278 -6.60 -22.69 -6.07
C ARG A 278 -6.80 -22.87 -4.56
N ARG A 279 -5.96 -22.27 -3.72
CA ARG A 279 -6.13 -22.37 -2.26
C ARG A 279 -7.44 -21.75 -1.80
N PHE A 280 -7.83 -20.64 -2.41
CA PHE A 280 -9.10 -19.96 -2.10
C PHE A 280 -10.30 -20.85 -2.48
N GLU A 281 -10.29 -21.44 -3.68
CA GLU A 281 -11.33 -22.38 -4.16
C GLU A 281 -11.42 -23.62 -3.25
N THR A 282 -10.29 -24.30 -3.00
CA THR A 282 -10.26 -25.50 -2.12
C THR A 282 -10.77 -25.16 -0.72
N LYS A 283 -10.43 -23.98 -0.17
CA LYS A 283 -10.88 -23.57 1.15
C LYS A 283 -12.38 -23.25 1.18
N GLN A 284 -12.89 -22.66 0.10
CA GLN A 284 -14.32 -22.38 -0.06
C GLN A 284 -15.13 -23.66 -0.20
N GLU A 285 -14.67 -24.62 -1.00
CA GLU A 285 -15.26 -25.93 -1.14
C GLU A 285 -15.28 -26.68 0.19
N GLY A 286 -14.12 -26.73 0.89
CA GLY A 286 -14.00 -27.37 2.20
C GLY A 286 -14.91 -26.77 3.26
N PHE A 287 -15.08 -25.43 3.25
CA PHE A 287 -16.05 -24.77 4.13
C PHE A 287 -17.47 -25.17 3.80
N THR A 288 -17.85 -25.13 2.52
CA THR A 288 -19.20 -25.49 2.07
C THR A 288 -19.51 -26.94 2.41
N GLU A 289 -18.56 -27.85 2.18
CA GLU A 289 -18.71 -29.27 2.52
C GLU A 289 -18.81 -29.48 4.03
N SER A 290 -17.94 -28.88 4.82
CA SER A 290 -17.96 -28.99 6.29
C SER A 290 -19.23 -28.40 6.90
N PHE A 291 -19.73 -27.30 6.33
CA PHE A 291 -20.97 -26.67 6.74
C PHE A 291 -22.16 -27.54 6.37
N SER A 292 -22.20 -28.04 5.13
CA SER A 292 -23.25 -28.95 4.66
C SER A 292 -23.29 -30.24 5.47
N ARG A 293 -22.16 -30.90 5.71
CA ARG A 293 -22.08 -32.13 6.55
C ARG A 293 -22.57 -31.89 7.96
N ARG A 294 -22.26 -30.76 8.58
CA ARG A 294 -22.71 -30.45 9.94
C ARG A 294 -24.24 -30.35 10.01
N TRP A 295 -24.87 -29.77 8.98
CA TRP A 295 -26.34 -29.67 8.92
C TRP A 295 -27.00 -30.98 8.47
N SER A 296 -26.38 -31.72 7.53
CA SER A 296 -26.89 -33.01 7.11
C SER A 296 -26.78 -34.10 8.19
N ASN A 297 -25.74 -34.04 9.05
CA ASN A 297 -25.60 -34.95 10.17
C ASN A 297 -26.72 -34.77 11.20
N TYR A 298 -27.27 -33.58 11.40
CA TYR A 298 -28.46 -33.37 12.22
C TYR A 298 -29.72 -33.96 11.55
N ALA A 299 -29.80 -34.00 10.22
CA ALA A 299 -30.86 -34.60 9.47
C ALA A 299 -30.69 -36.14 9.35
N ASN A 300 -29.44 -36.64 9.34
CA ASN A 300 -29.07 -38.02 9.04
C ASN A 300 -28.45 -38.78 10.24
N MET A 301 -28.67 -38.34 11.49
CA MET A 301 -28.10 -39.01 12.67
C MET A 301 -28.48 -40.51 12.80
N ASN A 302 -29.33 -41.04 11.89
CA ASN A 302 -29.76 -42.44 11.87
C ASN A 302 -29.44 -43.20 10.57
N ASP A 303 -28.71 -42.61 9.62
CA ASP A 303 -28.68 -43.14 8.24
C ASP A 303 -27.55 -44.13 7.93
N GLU A 304 -26.52 -44.24 8.75
CA GLU A 304 -25.35 -45.08 8.45
C GLU A 304 -25.54 -46.58 8.79
N GLN A 305 -26.62 -46.99 9.48
CA GLN A 305 -26.86 -48.37 9.89
C GLN A 305 -28.09 -49.01 9.29
N LEU A 306 -28.82 -48.35 8.39
CA LEU A 306 -30.08 -48.86 7.86
C LEU A 306 -29.94 -49.32 6.41
N THR A 307 -30.50 -50.51 6.11
CA THR A 307 -30.60 -51.03 4.75
C THR A 307 -31.58 -50.22 3.89
N THR A 308 -31.45 -50.27 2.57
CA THR A 308 -32.29 -49.52 1.61
C THR A 308 -33.78 -49.76 1.78
N ALA A 309 -34.18 -50.97 2.25
CA ALA A 309 -35.57 -51.34 2.52
C ALA A 309 -36.11 -50.71 3.82
N GLU A 310 -35.26 -50.63 4.85
CA GLU A 310 -35.59 -49.95 6.11
C GLU A 310 -35.70 -48.44 5.94
N ARG A 311 -34.87 -47.85 5.04
CA ARG A 311 -34.97 -46.43 4.68
C ARG A 311 -36.27 -46.03 4.04
N SER A 312 -36.85 -46.89 3.17
CA SER A 312 -38.14 -46.60 2.56
C SER A 312 -39.29 -46.69 3.57
N GLN A 313 -39.27 -47.71 4.46
CA GLN A 313 -40.26 -47.81 5.53
C GLN A 313 -40.21 -46.68 6.55
N ILE A 314 -39.01 -46.28 6.94
CA ILE A 314 -38.80 -45.12 7.88
C ILE A 314 -39.23 -43.83 7.20
N ARG A 315 -38.96 -43.64 5.93
CA ARG A 315 -39.36 -42.44 5.18
C ARG A 315 -40.89 -42.32 5.10
N ASP A 316 -41.58 -43.41 4.86
CA ASP A 316 -43.03 -43.43 4.83
C ASP A 316 -43.65 -43.25 6.23
N THR A 317 -43.04 -43.86 7.27
CA THR A 317 -43.43 -43.67 8.68
C THR A 317 -43.17 -42.26 9.17
N ILE A 318 -42.01 -41.63 8.77
CA ILE A 318 -41.70 -40.25 9.10
C ILE A 318 -42.67 -39.30 8.40
N ALA A 319 -43.02 -39.53 7.13
CA ALA A 319 -43.97 -38.72 6.41
C ALA A 319 -45.37 -38.75 7.08
N ASP A 320 -45.83 -39.93 7.52
CA ASP A 320 -47.08 -40.06 8.28
C ASP A 320 -47.00 -39.47 9.67
N THR A 321 -45.84 -39.60 10.34
CA THR A 321 -45.62 -39.03 11.68
C THR A 321 -45.50 -37.49 11.66
N ILE A 322 -44.89 -36.90 10.62
CA ILE A 322 -44.82 -35.45 10.45
C ILE A 322 -46.20 -34.83 10.26
N THR A 323 -47.12 -35.53 9.61
CA THR A 323 -48.54 -35.08 9.44
C THR A 323 -49.29 -35.10 10.77
N THR A 324 -48.88 -35.90 11.74
CA THR A 324 -49.52 -36.01 13.07
C THR A 324 -48.81 -35.25 14.18
N LEU A 325 -47.60 -34.75 13.93
CA LEU A 325 -46.82 -33.93 14.89
C LEU A 325 -47.43 -32.53 15.04
N GLN A 326 -47.99 -32.26 16.21
CA GLN A 326 -48.41 -30.91 16.57
C GLN A 326 -47.17 -30.02 16.76
N TRP A 327 -47.05 -28.95 15.98
CA TRP A 327 -46.06 -27.92 16.21
C TRP A 327 -46.54 -26.94 17.31
N PRO A 328 -45.66 -26.48 18.23
CA PRO A 328 -44.20 -26.70 18.25
C PRO A 328 -43.78 -27.97 19.03
N LEU A 329 -42.92 -28.79 18.41
CA LEU A 329 -42.36 -30.03 18.99
C LEU A 329 -41.78 -29.85 20.42
N ILE A 330 -41.30 -28.67 20.73
CA ILE A 330 -40.70 -28.33 22.03
C ILE A 330 -41.70 -28.39 23.17
N GLU A 331 -43.00 -28.14 22.93
CA GLU A 331 -44.04 -28.13 23.95
C GLU A 331 -44.40 -29.54 24.48
N GLN A 332 -43.98 -30.59 23.80
CA GLN A 332 -44.22 -31.97 24.19
C GLN A 332 -43.26 -32.48 25.29
N TYR A 333 -42.18 -31.74 25.54
CA TYR A 333 -41.19 -32.12 26.58
C TYR A 333 -41.43 -31.42 27.89
N PRO A 334 -41.01 -32.01 29.04
CA PRO A 334 -41.01 -31.34 30.33
C PRO A 334 -40.18 -30.06 30.32
N ASP A 335 -40.55 -29.05 31.12
CA ASP A 335 -39.91 -27.74 31.15
C ASP A 335 -38.39 -27.79 31.41
N SER A 336 -37.92 -28.75 32.21
CA SER A 336 -36.48 -28.99 32.44
C SER A 336 -35.71 -29.42 31.19
N ILE A 337 -36.36 -30.15 30.28
CA ILE A 337 -35.75 -30.61 29.02
C ILE A 337 -35.87 -29.51 27.95
N ARG A 338 -36.97 -28.74 27.93
CA ARG A 338 -37.17 -27.63 27.01
C ARG A 338 -36.06 -26.58 27.12
N THR A 339 -35.67 -26.20 28.31
CA THR A 339 -34.60 -25.26 28.55
C THR A 339 -33.26 -25.78 28.02
N VAL A 340 -32.93 -27.06 28.27
CA VAL A 340 -31.70 -27.67 27.77
C VAL A 340 -31.69 -27.74 26.23
N ILE A 341 -32.80 -28.12 25.59
CA ILE A 341 -32.92 -28.15 24.12
C ILE A 341 -32.78 -26.73 23.54
N ALA A 342 -33.43 -25.75 24.16
CA ALA A 342 -33.34 -24.35 23.75
C ALA A 342 -31.90 -23.81 23.86
N ASP A 343 -31.22 -24.08 24.96
CA ASP A 343 -29.83 -23.67 25.21
C ASP A 343 -28.86 -24.33 24.22
N MET A 344 -29.05 -25.63 23.92
CA MET A 344 -28.26 -26.34 22.90
C MET A 344 -28.52 -25.77 21.51
N ALA A 345 -29.76 -25.49 21.14
CA ALA A 345 -30.11 -24.88 19.87
C ALA A 345 -29.51 -23.47 19.73
N ILE A 346 -29.62 -22.65 20.77
CA ILE A 346 -29.03 -21.30 20.81
C ILE A 346 -27.50 -21.37 20.69
N SER A 347 -26.86 -22.26 21.44
CA SER A 347 -25.40 -22.42 21.39
C SER A 347 -24.93 -22.87 20.02
N THR A 348 -25.64 -23.83 19.40
CA THR A 348 -25.36 -24.33 18.06
C THR A 348 -25.53 -23.22 17.01
N ALA A 349 -26.62 -22.46 17.10
CA ALA A 349 -26.87 -21.33 16.21
C ALA A 349 -25.82 -20.22 16.36
N ARG A 350 -25.40 -19.89 17.59
CA ARG A 350 -24.32 -18.94 17.87
C ARG A 350 -23.01 -19.42 17.26
N ASN A 351 -22.61 -20.66 17.50
CA ASN A 351 -21.40 -21.25 16.95
C ASN A 351 -21.42 -21.26 15.42
N ALA A 352 -22.57 -21.59 14.80
CA ALA A 352 -22.72 -21.54 13.34
C ALA A 352 -22.56 -20.11 12.80
N LYS A 353 -23.16 -19.11 13.47
CA LYS A 353 -23.05 -17.69 13.11
C LYS A 353 -21.62 -17.20 13.26
N GLU A 354 -20.93 -17.54 14.34
CA GLU A 354 -19.53 -17.16 14.58
C GLU A 354 -18.60 -17.77 13.54
N ASN A 355 -18.74 -19.06 13.23
CA ASN A 355 -17.98 -19.75 12.21
C ASN A 355 -18.23 -19.12 10.81
N ALA A 356 -19.47 -18.81 10.46
CA ALA A 356 -19.81 -18.16 9.21
C ALA A 356 -19.24 -16.75 9.12
N SER A 357 -19.30 -15.96 10.21
CA SER A 357 -18.71 -14.62 10.25
C SER A 357 -17.19 -14.65 10.17
N PHE A 358 -16.54 -15.57 10.88
CA PHE A 358 -15.09 -15.76 10.80
C PHE A 358 -14.65 -16.14 9.38
N ASN A 359 -15.36 -17.12 8.77
CA ASN A 359 -15.06 -17.51 7.39
C ASN A 359 -15.27 -16.36 6.38
N LYS A 360 -16.29 -15.53 6.58
CA LYS A 360 -16.52 -14.33 5.75
C LYS A 360 -15.36 -13.34 5.83
N ILE A 361 -14.82 -13.10 7.03
CA ILE A 361 -13.66 -12.22 7.25
C ILE A 361 -12.43 -12.81 6.59
N ASP A 362 -12.17 -14.10 6.79
CA ASP A 362 -11.03 -14.79 6.20
C ASP A 362 -11.09 -14.80 4.65
N GLN A 363 -12.25 -15.12 4.06
CA GLN A 363 -12.47 -15.06 2.62
C GLN A 363 -12.24 -13.64 2.06
N ARG A 364 -12.72 -12.62 2.78
CA ARG A 364 -12.48 -11.22 2.38
C ARG A 364 -11.00 -10.89 2.37
N SER A 365 -10.27 -11.28 3.41
CA SER A 365 -8.82 -11.06 3.53
C SER A 365 -8.04 -11.78 2.41
N GLN A 366 -8.40 -13.04 2.13
CA GLN A 366 -7.76 -13.81 1.06
C GLN A 366 -8.06 -13.22 -0.32
N ASN A 367 -9.31 -12.86 -0.60
CA ASN A 367 -9.69 -12.21 -1.85
C ASN A 367 -8.98 -10.87 -2.03
N GLU A 368 -8.86 -10.06 -0.96
CA GLU A 368 -8.10 -8.82 -0.99
C GLU A 368 -6.62 -9.05 -1.34
N ASN A 369 -6.03 -10.12 -0.81
CA ASN A 369 -4.66 -10.50 -1.13
C ASN A 369 -4.52 -10.91 -2.61
N ILE A 370 -5.44 -11.71 -3.16
CA ILE A 370 -5.49 -12.05 -4.58
C ILE A 370 -5.62 -10.78 -5.43
N MET A 371 -6.51 -9.87 -5.06
CA MET A 371 -6.71 -8.60 -5.79
C MET A 371 -5.47 -7.71 -5.75
N LYS A 372 -4.72 -7.67 -4.63
CA LYS A 372 -3.43 -6.97 -4.55
C LYS A 372 -2.40 -7.54 -5.52
N HIS A 373 -2.30 -8.86 -5.67
CA HIS A 373 -1.40 -9.50 -6.64
C HIS A 373 -1.82 -9.19 -8.09
N LYS A 374 -3.14 -9.27 -8.41
CA LYS A 374 -3.67 -8.88 -9.72
C LYS A 374 -3.36 -7.41 -10.04
N LYS A 375 -3.54 -6.52 -9.07
CA LYS A 375 -3.25 -5.10 -9.20
C LYS A 375 -1.78 -4.88 -9.58
N GLU A 376 -0.83 -5.46 -8.83
CA GLU A 376 0.60 -5.29 -9.10
C GLU A 376 1.00 -5.83 -10.49
N ARG A 377 0.40 -6.92 -10.94
CA ARG A 377 0.62 -7.44 -12.30
C ARG A 377 0.21 -6.44 -13.37
N HIS A 378 -0.97 -5.83 -13.26
CA HIS A 378 -1.44 -4.82 -14.23
C HIS A 378 -0.66 -3.50 -14.12
N LYS A 379 -0.27 -3.10 -12.92
CA LYS A 379 0.46 -1.86 -12.66
C LYS A 379 1.79 -1.78 -13.41
N LYS A 380 2.50 -2.90 -13.57
CA LYS A 380 3.74 -2.96 -14.36
C LYS A 380 3.55 -2.52 -15.82
N PHE A 381 2.39 -2.79 -16.41
CA PHE A 381 2.06 -2.37 -17.76
C PHE A 381 1.57 -0.91 -17.80
N THR A 382 0.69 -0.50 -16.88
CA THR A 382 0.11 0.84 -16.90
C THR A 382 1.14 1.94 -16.71
N LEU A 383 2.14 1.74 -15.82
CA LEU A 383 3.24 2.68 -15.63
C LEU A 383 4.11 2.84 -16.89
N SER A 384 4.31 1.76 -17.64
CA SER A 384 5.07 1.80 -18.88
C SER A 384 4.33 2.55 -20.00
N ILE A 385 3.03 2.30 -20.12
CA ILE A 385 2.18 2.96 -21.12
C ILE A 385 1.95 4.43 -20.75
N ALA A 386 1.98 4.78 -19.47
CA ALA A 386 1.90 6.17 -19.02
C ALA A 386 2.97 7.05 -19.67
N CYS A 387 4.18 6.53 -19.93
CA CYS A 387 5.23 7.26 -20.65
C CYS A 387 4.75 7.74 -22.02
N LEU A 388 4.11 6.85 -22.80
CA LEU A 388 3.57 7.21 -24.11
C LEU A 388 2.44 8.23 -24.00
N ILE A 389 1.52 8.03 -23.07
CA ILE A 389 0.38 8.93 -22.87
C ILE A 389 0.86 10.33 -22.53
N PHE A 390 1.80 10.45 -21.61
CA PHE A 390 2.34 11.75 -21.21
C PHE A 390 3.14 12.44 -22.31
N PHE A 391 3.82 11.69 -23.17
CA PHE A 391 4.42 12.27 -24.36
C PHE A 391 3.37 12.86 -25.31
N PHE A 392 2.28 12.13 -25.59
CA PHE A 392 1.19 12.61 -26.43
C PHE A 392 0.38 13.78 -25.82
N ILE A 393 0.51 14.02 -24.53
CA ILE A 393 -0.03 15.21 -23.86
C ILE A 393 0.98 16.35 -23.91
N GLY A 394 2.24 16.08 -23.55
CA GLY A 394 3.26 17.10 -23.36
C GLY A 394 3.71 17.79 -24.65
N ALA A 395 3.95 17.01 -25.72
CA ALA A 395 4.42 17.55 -26.97
C ALA A 395 3.43 18.54 -27.61
N PRO A 396 2.12 18.23 -27.74
CA PRO A 396 1.13 19.18 -28.25
C PRO A 396 0.95 20.40 -27.34
N LEU A 397 0.91 20.20 -26.03
CA LEU A 397 0.76 21.31 -25.09
C LEU A 397 1.98 22.25 -25.14
N GLY A 398 3.20 21.73 -25.26
CA GLY A 398 4.40 22.53 -25.44
C GLY A 398 4.32 23.42 -26.66
N CYS A 399 3.83 22.89 -27.82
CA CYS A 399 3.61 23.66 -29.01
C CYS A 399 2.60 24.80 -28.87
N ILE A 400 1.58 24.62 -28.01
CA ILE A 400 0.52 25.58 -27.79
C ILE A 400 0.95 26.70 -26.84
N ILE A 401 1.61 26.34 -25.73
CA ILE A 401 2.04 27.27 -24.69
C ILE A 401 3.11 28.23 -25.21
N ARG A 402 3.97 27.78 -26.13
CA ARG A 402 5.04 28.56 -26.81
C ARG A 402 5.94 29.36 -25.84
N LYS A 403 6.06 28.90 -24.59
CA LYS A 403 6.94 29.47 -23.58
C LYS A 403 7.88 28.39 -23.11
N GLY A 404 9.15 28.51 -23.42
CA GLY A 404 10.17 27.50 -23.09
C GLY A 404 10.74 27.60 -21.69
N GLY A 405 10.40 28.66 -20.97
CA GLY A 405 10.86 28.83 -19.59
C GLY A 405 10.37 27.71 -18.67
N LEU A 406 11.10 27.45 -17.56
CA LEU A 406 10.80 26.35 -16.62
C LEU A 406 9.43 26.47 -15.93
N GLY A 407 8.92 27.68 -15.69
CA GLY A 407 7.79 27.91 -14.81
C GLY A 407 6.49 27.26 -15.30
N MET A 408 6.02 27.63 -16.48
CA MET A 408 4.75 27.12 -17.02
C MET A 408 4.77 25.61 -17.33
N PRO A 409 5.82 25.04 -17.96
CA PRO A 409 5.92 23.60 -18.16
C PRO A 409 5.88 22.80 -16.87
N VAL A 410 6.55 23.28 -15.80
CA VAL A 410 6.54 22.58 -14.50
C VAL A 410 5.14 22.56 -13.90
N VAL A 411 4.43 23.70 -13.83
CA VAL A 411 3.08 23.77 -13.28
C VAL A 411 2.12 22.86 -14.03
N VAL A 412 2.15 22.90 -15.37
CA VAL A 412 1.27 22.06 -16.20
C VAL A 412 1.59 20.57 -16.03
N SER A 413 2.89 20.21 -16.00
CA SER A 413 3.29 18.81 -15.84
C SER A 413 2.90 18.25 -14.50
N VAL A 414 3.09 19.01 -13.41
CA VAL A 414 2.68 18.60 -12.06
C VAL A 414 1.16 18.42 -12.00
N LEU A 415 0.38 19.32 -12.59
CA LEU A 415 -1.08 19.25 -12.60
C LEU A 415 -1.57 17.97 -13.30
N PHE A 416 -1.06 17.66 -14.50
CA PHE A 416 -1.43 16.43 -15.22
C PHE A 416 -0.98 15.18 -14.49
N PHE A 417 0.20 15.20 -13.87
CA PHE A 417 0.72 14.08 -13.11
C PHE A 417 -0.13 13.83 -11.85
N VAL A 418 -0.47 14.87 -11.10
CA VAL A 418 -1.33 14.76 -9.92
C VAL A 418 -2.71 14.23 -10.30
N PHE A 419 -3.28 14.73 -11.39
CA PHE A 419 -4.55 14.24 -11.92
C PHE A 419 -4.49 12.74 -12.28
N TYR A 420 -3.44 12.32 -13.01
CA TYR A 420 -3.19 10.91 -13.29
C TYR A 420 -3.08 10.08 -12.01
N HIS A 421 -2.31 10.56 -11.04
CA HIS A 421 -2.02 9.82 -9.82
C HIS A 421 -3.27 9.67 -8.94
N ILE A 422 -4.10 10.71 -8.84
CA ILE A 422 -5.37 10.66 -8.11
C ILE A 422 -6.32 9.64 -8.74
N ILE A 423 -6.53 9.70 -10.05
CA ILE A 423 -7.40 8.76 -10.77
C ILE A 423 -6.88 7.33 -10.63
N SER A 424 -5.56 7.11 -10.78
CA SER A 424 -4.93 5.80 -10.64
C SER A 424 -5.14 5.23 -9.23
N THR A 425 -4.89 6.05 -8.20
CA THR A 425 -5.03 5.62 -6.79
C THR A 425 -6.47 5.29 -6.43
N ILE A 426 -7.43 6.10 -6.86
CA ILE A 426 -8.85 5.84 -6.62
C ILE A 426 -9.29 4.58 -7.35
N GLY A 427 -8.92 4.43 -8.64
CA GLY A 427 -9.25 3.26 -9.43
C GLY A 427 -8.66 1.96 -8.88
N GLU A 428 -7.38 1.99 -8.49
CA GLU A 428 -6.70 0.85 -7.85
C GLU A 428 -7.39 0.44 -6.54
N ARG A 429 -7.76 1.40 -5.71
CA ARG A 429 -8.48 1.14 -4.45
C ARG A 429 -9.86 0.53 -4.70
N MET A 430 -10.64 1.11 -5.59
CA MET A 430 -11.97 0.60 -5.94
C MET A 430 -11.89 -0.83 -6.50
N ALA A 431 -10.87 -1.15 -7.30
CA ALA A 431 -10.67 -2.49 -7.83
C ALA A 431 -10.31 -3.52 -6.75
N VAL A 432 -9.46 -3.16 -5.79
CA VAL A 432 -9.05 -4.05 -4.69
C VAL A 432 -10.22 -4.35 -3.76
N PHE A 433 -11.08 -3.36 -3.48
CA PHE A 433 -12.23 -3.53 -2.59
C PHE A 433 -13.49 -4.06 -3.28
N GLY A 434 -13.42 -4.45 -4.57
CA GLY A 434 -14.49 -5.10 -5.30
C GLY A 434 -15.54 -4.16 -5.90
N GLY A 435 -15.29 -2.83 -5.90
CA GLY A 435 -16.19 -1.84 -6.53
C GLY A 435 -16.09 -1.77 -8.05
N LEU A 436 -14.96 -2.22 -8.63
CA LEU A 436 -14.71 -2.21 -10.07
C LEU A 436 -13.98 -3.50 -10.49
N ASN A 437 -14.12 -3.85 -11.79
CA ASN A 437 -13.28 -4.88 -12.37
C ASN A 437 -11.81 -4.47 -12.31
N MET A 438 -10.90 -5.41 -11.96
CA MET A 438 -9.48 -5.15 -11.78
C MET A 438 -8.84 -4.48 -13.00
N PHE A 439 -9.19 -4.92 -14.21
CA PHE A 439 -8.69 -4.31 -15.43
C PHE A 439 -9.12 -2.83 -15.52
N LEU A 440 -10.42 -2.54 -15.38
CA LEU A 440 -10.93 -1.16 -15.46
C LEU A 440 -10.33 -0.28 -14.37
N GLY A 441 -10.27 -0.77 -13.12
CA GLY A 441 -9.76 0.04 -12.00
C GLY A 441 -8.30 0.42 -12.13
N VAL A 442 -7.43 -0.48 -12.57
CA VAL A 442 -5.99 -0.17 -12.72
C VAL A 442 -5.70 0.63 -14.01
N TRP A 443 -6.50 0.44 -15.06
CA TRP A 443 -6.29 1.11 -16.35
C TRP A 443 -7.07 2.43 -16.50
N ILE A 444 -7.94 2.80 -15.54
CA ILE A 444 -8.84 3.96 -15.67
C ILE A 444 -8.07 5.27 -15.93
N SER A 445 -6.92 5.48 -15.28
CA SER A 445 -6.09 6.67 -15.51
C SER A 445 -5.56 6.74 -16.95
N SER A 446 -5.10 5.60 -17.48
CA SER A 446 -4.64 5.48 -18.85
C SER A 446 -5.79 5.63 -19.85
N LEU A 447 -6.96 5.04 -19.59
CA LEU A 447 -8.15 5.14 -20.43
C LEU A 447 -8.72 6.57 -20.50
N VAL A 448 -8.61 7.34 -19.43
CA VAL A 448 -9.04 8.75 -19.40
C VAL A 448 -8.05 9.67 -20.08
N LEU A 449 -6.74 9.49 -19.83
CA LEU A 449 -5.72 10.41 -20.37
C LEU A 449 -5.33 10.12 -21.81
N LEU A 450 -5.43 8.88 -22.26
CA LEU A 450 -5.10 8.54 -23.67
C LEU A 450 -5.96 9.28 -24.68
N PRO A 451 -7.32 9.33 -24.57
CA PRO A 451 -8.14 10.14 -25.48
C PRO A 451 -7.80 11.63 -25.43
N ILE A 452 -7.48 12.16 -24.23
CA ILE A 452 -7.06 13.57 -24.08
C ILE A 452 -5.76 13.81 -24.84
N GLY A 453 -4.76 12.94 -24.68
CA GLY A 453 -3.49 13.04 -25.39
C GLY A 453 -3.64 12.94 -26.90
N LEU A 454 -4.44 12.00 -27.41
CA LEU A 454 -4.73 11.86 -28.82
C LEU A 454 -5.49 13.07 -29.38
N PHE A 455 -6.48 13.59 -28.66
CA PHE A 455 -7.22 14.80 -29.03
C PHE A 455 -6.30 16.01 -29.12
N LEU A 456 -5.42 16.23 -28.13
CA LEU A 456 -4.44 17.31 -28.13
C LEU A 456 -3.47 17.17 -29.30
N THR A 457 -2.99 15.96 -29.59
CA THR A 457 -2.10 15.69 -30.73
C THR A 457 -2.79 15.97 -32.05
N PHE A 458 -4.02 15.52 -32.24
CA PHE A 458 -4.80 15.81 -33.45
C PHE A 458 -5.00 17.31 -33.63
N LYS A 459 -5.34 18.03 -32.56
CA LYS A 459 -5.57 19.48 -32.59
C LYS A 459 -4.28 20.26 -32.91
N ALA A 460 -3.14 19.86 -32.34
CA ALA A 460 -1.84 20.48 -32.61
C ALA A 460 -1.33 20.23 -34.01
N THR A 461 -1.71 19.10 -34.63
CA THR A 461 -1.34 18.79 -36.03
C THR A 461 -2.21 19.56 -37.05
N THR A 462 -3.43 19.96 -36.68
CA THR A 462 -4.40 20.63 -37.56
C THR A 462 -4.35 22.16 -37.42
N ASP A 463 -3.41 22.73 -36.68
CA ASP A 463 -3.21 24.17 -36.41
C ASP A 463 -4.48 24.93 -35.94
N ALA A 464 -5.46 24.23 -35.40
CA ALA A 464 -6.66 24.85 -34.89
C ALA A 464 -6.38 25.52 -33.54
N ALA A 465 -6.70 26.80 -33.42
CA ALA A 465 -6.54 27.58 -32.20
C ALA A 465 -7.24 26.88 -31.02
N LEU A 466 -6.47 26.36 -30.05
CA LEU A 466 -6.96 25.61 -28.91
C LEU A 466 -7.62 26.50 -27.84
N PHE A 467 -7.30 27.80 -27.82
CA PHE A 467 -7.81 28.79 -26.88
C PHE A 467 -8.88 29.72 -27.46
N ASP A 468 -9.45 29.39 -28.63
CA ASP A 468 -10.62 30.11 -29.09
C ASP A 468 -11.84 29.69 -28.27
N ALA A 469 -12.24 30.59 -27.36
CA ALA A 469 -13.38 30.37 -26.42
C ALA A 469 -14.67 29.98 -27.15
N ASP A 470 -14.83 30.45 -28.40
CA ASP A 470 -16.00 30.15 -29.22
C ASP A 470 -16.00 28.72 -29.78
N SER A 471 -14.84 28.15 -30.02
CA SER A 471 -14.71 26.73 -30.38
C SER A 471 -15.05 25.78 -29.24
N TRP A 472 -14.69 26.13 -28.02
CA TRP A 472 -15.06 25.36 -26.81
C TRP A 472 -16.55 25.46 -26.51
N LYS A 473 -17.16 26.66 -26.61
CA LYS A 473 -18.60 26.85 -26.47
C LYS A 473 -19.38 26.00 -27.46
N LYS A 474 -18.98 26.01 -28.75
CA LYS A 474 -19.60 25.20 -29.80
C LYS A 474 -19.44 23.68 -29.56
N PHE A 475 -18.29 23.24 -29.05
CA PHE A 475 -18.06 21.84 -28.70
C PHE A 475 -18.95 21.39 -27.54
N PHE A 476 -18.97 22.14 -26.44
CA PHE A 476 -19.84 21.83 -25.30
C PHE A 476 -21.32 21.92 -25.67
N GLN A 477 -21.72 22.90 -26.44
CA GLN A 477 -23.09 22.99 -26.93
C GLN A 477 -23.51 21.79 -27.79
N ARG A 478 -22.62 21.28 -28.67
CA ARG A 478 -22.86 20.05 -29.44
C ARG A 478 -22.89 18.79 -28.56
N LEU A 479 -22.07 18.71 -27.54
CA LEU A 479 -22.03 17.59 -26.60
C LEU A 479 -23.32 17.57 -25.76
N PHE A 480 -23.70 18.72 -25.19
CA PHE A 480 -24.93 18.85 -24.39
C PHE A 480 -26.20 18.77 -25.22
N SER A 481 -26.21 19.25 -26.46
CA SER A 481 -27.35 19.08 -27.37
C SER A 481 -27.61 17.66 -27.80
N LYS A 482 -26.58 16.82 -27.87
CA LYS A 482 -26.73 15.36 -28.10
C LYS A 482 -27.24 14.62 -26.86
N LEU A 483 -26.94 15.11 -25.66
CA LEU A 483 -27.43 14.56 -24.39
C LEU A 483 -28.84 15.07 -24.02
N ALA A 484 -29.25 16.22 -24.58
CA ALA A 484 -30.53 16.88 -24.30
C ALA A 484 -31.59 16.64 -25.36
N LYS A 485 -31.55 15.55 -26.15
CA LYS A 485 -32.71 15.15 -26.96
C LYS A 485 -33.75 14.52 -26.04
N PRO A 486 -34.85 15.22 -25.73
CA PRO A 486 -35.96 14.58 -25.06
C PRO A 486 -36.63 13.62 -26.07
N THR A 487 -36.93 12.44 -25.62
CA THR A 487 -37.86 11.50 -26.21
C THR A 487 -39.19 12.25 -26.48
N ALA A 488 -39.44 12.50 -27.74
CA ALA A 488 -40.75 13.01 -28.15
C ALA A 488 -41.80 11.95 -27.83
N SER A 489 -42.59 12.20 -26.81
CA SER A 489 -43.84 11.49 -26.53
C SER A 489 -44.85 11.93 -27.56
N ASN A 490 -45.33 10.96 -28.39
CA ASN A 490 -46.57 11.07 -29.15
C ASN A 490 -47.72 11.41 -28.24
N ASN A 491 -48.33 12.60 -28.45
CA ASN A 491 -49.72 12.85 -28.12
C ASN A 491 -50.33 13.66 -29.24
N SER A 492 -50.78 12.97 -30.26
CA SER A 492 -51.84 13.41 -31.16
C SER A 492 -53.16 13.08 -30.48
N THR A 493 -53.97 14.04 -30.08
CA THR A 493 -55.44 13.96 -30.18
C THR A 493 -56.05 15.28 -29.70
N ASN A 494 -56.86 15.84 -30.59
CA ASN A 494 -58.01 16.75 -30.36
C ASN A 494 -57.80 18.15 -29.81
N GLN A 495 -58.00 19.15 -30.71
CA GLN A 495 -59.20 19.98 -30.64
C GLN A 495 -59.33 20.85 -31.89
N GLN A 496 -60.25 20.42 -32.78
CA GLN A 496 -61.07 21.33 -33.64
C GLN A 496 -62.06 22.06 -32.76
N PHE A 497 -62.47 23.18 -33.22
CA PHE A 497 -63.58 24.10 -32.89
C PHE A 497 -63.14 25.41 -32.20
N ASN A 498 -63.06 26.48 -32.94
CA ASN A 498 -64.10 27.44 -33.20
C ASN A 498 -63.53 28.68 -33.95
N ASP A 499 -63.94 28.76 -35.22
CA ASP A 499 -64.07 30.01 -35.96
C ASP A 499 -65.31 30.69 -35.51
N GLN A 500 -65.28 31.97 -35.33
CA GLN A 500 -66.02 32.96 -36.17
C GLN A 500 -65.84 34.38 -35.60
N PRO A 501 -65.93 35.40 -36.51
CA PRO A 501 -65.62 36.80 -36.20
C PRO A 501 -66.84 37.58 -35.95
N SER A 502 -66.78 38.70 -35.26
CA SER A 502 -67.73 39.79 -35.38
C SER A 502 -67.19 41.13 -34.87
N ALA A 503 -67.23 42.04 -35.82
CA ALA A 503 -67.40 43.47 -35.76
C ALA A 503 -66.29 44.32 -35.14
#